data_108034056e0d2a1fac698ffea5a11c8d
#
_entry.id   108034056e0d2a1fac698ffea5a11c8d
#
_cell.length_a   1.000
_cell.length_b   1.000
_cell.length_c   1.000
_cell.angle_alpha   90.00
_cell.angle_beta   90.00
_cell.angle_gamma   90.00
#
_symmetry.space_group_name_H-M   'P 1'
#
loop_
_entity.id
_entity.type
_entity.pdbx_description
1 polymer ?
#
loop_
_entity_poly.entity_id
_entity_poly.type
_entity_poly.pdbx_seq_one_letter_code
_entity_poly.pdbx_strand_id
1 'polypeptide(L)'
;METIKLKVLNQTGHTLMTCDAGQEVSLVYTGAYQPGDRIAMEVEHPGQFCVVQFEDTMDPALIYVAQREINFYIPFGEQTITYSPKSFQGSRHLIRARLARPEELAVRRNLALNCYDQHGETGYYPHASANVETRGEAVFAARNAIDGIFANSSHGEYPYQSWGINRDPNAALTLDFGREVLLDELRITERADFPHDNYWVRATVTFSDGSSLEIPLVKSRKPQSITFEPRRVRSLVLSHLIQAEGPSPFPALTQIEAWGRECTGEAEG
;
A
#
# COMPACT_ATOMS: atom_id res chain seq x y z
N MET A 1 -3.89 -3.35 28.90
CA MET A 1 -3.92 -4.38 27.83
C MET A 1 -4.28 -3.64 26.55
N GLU A 2 -3.45 -3.77 25.49
CA GLU A 2 -3.70 -3.03 24.25
C GLU A 2 -5.05 -3.37 23.66
N THR A 3 -5.78 -2.35 23.19
CA THR A 3 -7.12 -2.49 22.63
C THR A 3 -7.28 -1.71 21.34
N ILE A 4 -8.17 -2.20 20.49
CA ILE A 4 -8.60 -1.58 19.23
C ILE A 4 -10.09 -1.28 19.34
N LYS A 5 -10.53 -0.19 18.74
CA LYS A 5 -11.94 0.15 18.58
C LYS A 5 -12.20 0.60 17.14
N LEU A 6 -13.29 0.12 16.55
CA LEU A 6 -13.72 0.49 15.21
C LEU A 6 -14.97 1.38 15.27
N LYS A 7 -15.02 2.35 14.37
CA LYS A 7 -16.17 3.24 14.15
C LYS A 7 -16.39 3.43 12.65
N VAL A 8 -17.64 3.60 12.25
CA VAL A 8 -18.00 4.21 10.96
C VAL A 8 -18.45 5.63 11.26
N LEU A 9 -17.80 6.60 10.64
CA LEU A 9 -18.08 8.02 10.79
C LEU A 9 -18.58 8.59 9.48
N ASN A 10 -19.55 9.50 9.54
CA ASN A 10 -19.95 10.26 8.37
C ASN A 10 -18.99 11.42 8.08
N GLN A 11 -19.25 12.16 6.99
CA GLN A 11 -18.46 13.32 6.56
C GLN A 11 -18.24 14.37 7.65
N THR A 12 -19.24 14.58 8.54
CA THR A 12 -19.17 15.56 9.63
C THR A 12 -18.51 15.02 10.90
N GLY A 13 -18.07 13.75 10.90
CA GLY A 13 -17.46 13.08 12.06
C GLY A 13 -18.47 12.50 13.05
N HIS A 14 -19.76 12.50 12.73
CA HIS A 14 -20.76 11.83 13.55
C HIS A 14 -20.62 10.31 13.43
N THR A 15 -20.64 9.61 14.59
CA THR A 15 -20.55 8.15 14.62
C THR A 15 -21.85 7.51 14.17
N LEU A 16 -21.79 6.78 13.03
CA LEU A 16 -22.90 6.00 12.51
C LEU A 16 -23.00 4.62 13.17
N MET A 17 -21.86 4.01 13.47
CA MET A 17 -21.75 2.70 14.11
C MET A 17 -20.42 2.61 14.85
N THR A 18 -20.38 1.85 15.95
CA THR A 18 -19.15 1.53 16.69
C THR A 18 -19.25 0.15 17.32
N CYS A 19 -18.12 -0.49 17.58
CA CYS A 19 -18.02 -1.71 18.38
C CYS A 19 -17.42 -1.40 19.77
N ASP A 20 -17.49 -2.37 20.68
CA ASP A 20 -16.72 -2.33 21.92
C ASP A 20 -15.22 -2.50 21.63
N ALA A 21 -14.39 -1.97 22.52
CA ALA A 21 -12.95 -2.11 22.40
C ALA A 21 -12.47 -3.51 22.80
N GLY A 22 -11.45 -4.03 22.10
CA GLY A 22 -10.88 -5.34 22.36
C GLY A 22 -9.57 -5.55 21.60
N GLN A 23 -8.90 -6.69 21.83
CA GLN A 23 -7.69 -7.06 21.06
C GLN A 23 -8.02 -7.56 19.64
N GLU A 24 -9.23 -8.08 19.47
CA GLU A 24 -9.83 -8.48 18.20
C GLU A 24 -11.27 -7.97 18.20
N VAL A 25 -11.64 -7.23 17.17
CA VAL A 25 -12.94 -6.58 17.06
C VAL A 25 -13.55 -6.78 15.68
N SER A 26 -14.88 -6.87 15.67
CA SER A 26 -15.68 -6.91 14.43
C SER A 26 -16.81 -5.90 14.55
N LEU A 27 -17.08 -5.21 13.46
CA LEU A 27 -18.17 -4.26 13.36
C LEU A 27 -18.98 -4.59 12.09
N VAL A 28 -20.29 -4.81 12.27
CA VAL A 28 -21.23 -4.98 11.15
C VAL A 28 -21.95 -3.67 10.93
N TYR A 29 -21.62 -2.98 9.86
CA TYR A 29 -22.31 -1.74 9.47
C TYR A 29 -23.49 -2.07 8.55
N THR A 30 -24.68 -1.64 8.95
CA THR A 30 -25.95 -1.93 8.23
C THR A 30 -26.51 -0.66 7.56
N GLY A 31 -25.68 0.01 6.76
CA GLY A 31 -26.04 1.20 5.99
C GLY A 31 -25.27 1.23 4.68
N ALA A 32 -25.81 1.85 3.65
CA ALA A 32 -25.06 2.17 2.46
C ALA A 32 -24.11 3.34 2.78
N TYR A 33 -22.83 3.20 2.41
CA TYR A 33 -21.87 4.29 2.54
C TYR A 33 -22.27 5.52 1.71
N GLN A 34 -21.89 6.68 2.21
CA GLN A 34 -22.10 7.96 1.55
C GLN A 34 -20.75 8.64 1.28
N PRO A 35 -20.63 9.53 0.29
CA PRO A 35 -19.42 10.32 0.06
C PRO A 35 -18.96 11.04 1.33
N GLY A 36 -17.68 10.83 1.72
CA GLY A 36 -17.09 11.37 2.93
C GLY A 36 -17.23 10.51 4.17
N ASP A 37 -17.92 9.37 4.09
CA ASP A 37 -17.89 8.35 5.15
C ASP A 37 -16.50 7.74 5.24
N ARG A 38 -16.14 7.33 6.48
CA ARG A 38 -14.85 6.70 6.76
C ARG A 38 -14.94 5.69 7.88
N ILE A 39 -14.06 4.73 7.85
CA ILE A 39 -13.80 3.80 8.95
C ILE A 39 -12.66 4.41 9.77
N ALA A 40 -12.96 4.72 11.03
CA ALA A 40 -11.95 5.14 12.00
C ALA A 40 -11.56 3.94 12.87
N MET A 41 -10.26 3.72 13.05
CA MET A 41 -9.71 2.74 13.98
C MET A 41 -8.90 3.46 15.03
N GLU A 42 -9.27 3.26 16.29
CA GLU A 42 -8.54 3.75 17.46
C GLU A 42 -7.72 2.63 18.07
N VAL A 43 -6.48 2.94 18.45
CA VAL A 43 -5.60 2.08 19.27
C VAL A 43 -5.28 2.78 20.59
N GLU A 44 -5.10 2.02 21.65
CA GLU A 44 -4.81 2.59 22.99
C GLU A 44 -3.49 3.38 22.99
N HIS A 45 -2.45 2.82 22.37
CA HIS A 45 -1.15 3.48 22.17
C HIS A 45 -0.68 3.38 20.71
N PRO A 46 -0.04 4.41 20.17
CA PRO A 46 0.63 4.33 18.86
C PRO A 46 1.74 3.29 18.85
N GLY A 47 2.16 2.88 17.66
CA GLY A 47 3.24 1.91 17.49
C GLY A 47 2.76 0.45 17.47
N GLN A 48 1.47 0.23 17.22
CA GLN A 48 0.89 -1.10 17.18
C GLN A 48 0.91 -1.71 15.79
N PHE A 49 1.13 -3.02 15.73
CA PHE A 49 0.88 -3.80 14.53
C PHE A 49 -0.52 -4.38 14.56
N CYS A 50 -1.29 -4.09 13.54
CA CYS A 50 -2.67 -4.53 13.42
C CYS A 50 -2.88 -5.28 12.12
N VAL A 51 -3.70 -6.33 12.15
CA VAL A 51 -4.27 -6.94 10.95
C VAL A 51 -5.67 -6.36 10.78
N VAL A 52 -5.88 -5.66 9.68
CA VAL A 52 -7.15 -4.98 9.38
C VAL A 52 -7.80 -5.56 8.14
N GLN A 53 -9.13 -5.58 8.14
CA GLN A 53 -9.96 -5.82 6.97
C GLN A 53 -11.12 -4.84 7.01
N PHE A 54 -10.98 -3.71 6.33
CA PHE A 54 -11.98 -2.65 6.31
C PHE A 54 -13.08 -2.89 5.27
N GLU A 55 -12.85 -3.83 4.35
CA GLU A 55 -13.80 -4.25 3.34
C GLU A 55 -13.72 -5.78 3.16
N ASP A 56 -14.85 -6.47 3.21
CA ASP A 56 -14.91 -7.94 3.21
C ASP A 56 -14.61 -8.57 1.83
N THR A 57 -14.58 -7.76 0.77
CA THR A 57 -14.14 -8.18 -0.57
C THR A 57 -12.65 -7.96 -0.83
N MET A 58 -11.91 -7.42 0.15
CA MET A 58 -10.46 -7.17 0.10
C MET A 58 -9.73 -8.09 1.07
N ASP A 59 -8.49 -8.42 0.75
CA ASP A 59 -7.65 -9.22 1.64
C ASP A 59 -7.32 -8.46 2.94
N PRO A 60 -7.14 -9.15 4.07
CA PRO A 60 -6.60 -8.54 5.26
C PRO A 60 -5.17 -8.02 5.03
N ALA A 61 -4.84 -6.86 5.60
CA ALA A 61 -3.50 -6.29 5.57
C ALA A 61 -2.91 -6.17 6.97
N LEU A 62 -1.61 -6.47 7.12
CA LEU A 62 -0.85 -6.22 8.32
C LEU A 62 -0.22 -4.84 8.21
N ILE A 63 -0.69 -3.91 9.04
CA ILE A 63 -0.26 -2.51 9.05
C ILE A 63 0.42 -2.14 10.38
N TYR A 64 1.32 -1.16 10.32
CA TYR A 64 1.88 -0.50 11.50
C TYR A 64 1.17 0.82 11.72
N VAL A 65 0.56 0.99 12.88
CA VAL A 65 -0.28 2.14 13.25
C VAL A 65 0.56 3.10 14.09
N ALA A 66 0.94 4.24 13.51
CA ALA A 66 1.82 5.22 14.16
C ALA A 66 1.05 6.32 14.92
N GLN A 67 -0.27 6.37 14.83
CA GLN A 67 -1.13 7.36 15.47
C GLN A 67 -2.21 6.66 16.32
N ARG A 68 -2.80 7.37 17.28
CA ARG A 68 -3.88 6.83 18.12
C ARG A 68 -5.17 6.55 17.36
N GLU A 69 -5.45 7.34 16.34
CA GLU A 69 -6.59 7.18 15.46
C GLU A 69 -6.11 7.25 14.02
N ILE A 70 -6.55 6.30 13.22
CA ILE A 70 -6.36 6.30 11.77
C ILE A 70 -7.72 6.30 11.09
N ASN A 71 -7.77 6.83 9.87
CA ASN A 71 -8.98 6.94 9.09
C ASN A 71 -8.76 6.32 7.71
N PHE A 72 -9.66 5.39 7.33
CA PHE A 72 -9.77 4.87 5.98
C PHE A 72 -11.04 5.49 5.35
N TYR A 73 -10.85 6.37 4.39
CA TYR A 73 -11.96 7.01 3.67
C TYR A 73 -12.56 6.06 2.66
N ILE A 74 -13.88 5.90 2.69
CA ILE A 74 -14.58 5.05 1.73
C ILE A 74 -14.44 5.67 0.33
N PRO A 75 -13.94 4.91 -0.67
CA PRO A 75 -13.74 5.46 -2.02
C PRO A 75 -15.06 5.71 -2.72
N PHE A 76 -15.18 6.87 -3.37
CA PHE A 76 -16.30 7.25 -4.20
C PHE A 76 -15.84 7.86 -5.53
N GLY A 77 -16.73 7.85 -6.52
CA GLY A 77 -16.45 8.41 -7.84
C GLY A 77 -15.26 7.74 -8.52
N GLU A 78 -14.30 8.51 -9.00
CA GLU A 78 -13.12 8.03 -9.69
C GLU A 78 -12.24 7.10 -8.82
N GLN A 79 -12.22 7.32 -7.51
CA GLN A 79 -11.43 6.48 -6.60
C GLN A 79 -11.86 5.00 -6.61
N THR A 80 -13.12 4.71 -6.93
CA THR A 80 -13.63 3.33 -6.95
C THR A 80 -13.00 2.46 -8.04
N ILE A 81 -12.43 3.06 -9.07
CA ILE A 81 -11.88 2.34 -10.23
C ILE A 81 -10.69 1.44 -9.87
N THR A 82 -10.01 1.72 -8.74
CA THR A 82 -8.87 0.92 -8.25
C THR A 82 -9.28 -0.21 -7.31
N TYR A 83 -10.55 -0.41 -7.12
CA TYR A 83 -11.11 -1.47 -6.26
C TYR A 83 -12.00 -2.40 -7.07
N SER A 84 -12.24 -3.59 -6.54
CA SER A 84 -13.24 -4.48 -7.12
C SER A 84 -14.59 -3.76 -7.24
N PRO A 85 -15.34 -3.90 -8.33
CA PRO A 85 -16.66 -3.29 -8.46
C PRO A 85 -17.68 -3.82 -7.42
N LYS A 86 -17.30 -4.81 -6.61
CA LYS A 86 -18.09 -5.32 -5.49
C LYS A 86 -17.75 -4.63 -4.17
N SER A 87 -16.58 -3.98 -4.07
CA SER A 87 -16.11 -3.37 -2.82
C SER A 87 -16.94 -2.14 -2.47
N PHE A 88 -17.23 -1.99 -1.18
CA PHE A 88 -17.97 -0.87 -0.58
C PHE A 88 -19.41 -0.73 -1.07
N GLN A 89 -19.95 -1.76 -1.73
CA GLN A 89 -21.29 -1.75 -2.30
C GLN A 89 -22.32 -2.38 -1.35
N GLY A 90 -23.59 -1.94 -1.51
CA GLY A 90 -24.70 -2.49 -0.73
C GLY A 90 -24.90 -1.79 0.61
N SER A 91 -25.51 -2.51 1.55
CA SER A 91 -25.90 -1.95 2.87
C SER A 91 -25.57 -2.87 4.04
N ARG A 92 -24.63 -3.80 3.85
CA ARG A 92 -24.15 -4.67 4.91
C ARG A 92 -22.68 -4.96 4.71
N HIS A 93 -21.85 -4.48 5.64
CA HIS A 93 -20.39 -4.50 5.56
C HIS A 93 -19.82 -5.11 6.84
N LEU A 94 -18.88 -6.03 6.70
CA LEU A 94 -18.14 -6.60 7.81
C LEU A 94 -16.74 -5.97 7.86
N ILE A 95 -16.48 -5.21 8.93
CA ILE A 95 -15.22 -4.55 9.20
C ILE A 95 -14.54 -5.28 10.36
N ARG A 96 -13.28 -5.63 10.23
CA ARG A 96 -12.52 -6.34 11.25
C ARG A 96 -11.17 -5.71 11.50
N ALA A 97 -10.71 -5.79 12.76
CA ALA A 97 -9.35 -5.45 13.13
C ALA A 97 -8.92 -6.28 14.33
N ARG A 98 -7.65 -6.62 14.39
CA ARG A 98 -7.03 -7.26 15.57
C ARG A 98 -5.57 -6.85 15.70
N LEU A 99 -5.02 -6.98 16.88
CA LEU A 99 -3.58 -6.90 17.07
C LEU A 99 -2.89 -8.03 16.28
N ALA A 100 -1.73 -7.73 15.70
CA ALA A 100 -0.91 -8.75 15.06
C ALA A 100 -0.34 -9.70 16.11
N ARG A 101 -0.23 -10.98 15.77
CA ARG A 101 0.38 -11.99 16.63
C ARG A 101 1.89 -11.96 16.48
N PRO A 102 2.66 -12.31 17.52
CA PRO A 102 4.12 -12.34 17.45
C PRO A 102 4.67 -13.17 16.28
N GLU A 103 4.00 -14.29 15.95
CA GLU A 103 4.39 -15.18 14.87
C GLU A 103 4.29 -14.51 13.49
N GLU A 104 3.32 -13.61 13.31
CA GLU A 104 3.13 -12.87 12.06
C GLU A 104 4.22 -11.81 11.85
N LEU A 105 4.81 -11.32 12.94
CA LEU A 105 5.89 -10.33 12.90
C LEU A 105 7.26 -11.00 12.74
N ALA A 106 7.42 -12.22 13.24
CA ALA A 106 8.69 -12.94 13.22
C ALA A 106 9.08 -13.49 11.83
N VAL A 107 8.11 -13.63 10.91
CA VAL A 107 8.36 -14.21 9.58
C VAL A 107 8.92 -13.19 8.59
N ARG A 108 9.75 -13.68 7.67
CA ARG A 108 10.15 -12.92 6.49
C ARG A 108 8.94 -12.77 5.55
N ARG A 109 8.61 -11.54 5.16
CA ARG A 109 7.45 -11.25 4.32
C ARG A 109 7.65 -10.02 3.44
N ASN A 110 6.72 -9.76 2.55
CA ASN A 110 6.63 -8.49 1.86
C ASN A 110 6.16 -7.41 2.84
N LEU A 111 7.06 -6.51 3.23
CA LEU A 111 6.81 -5.41 4.17
C LEU A 111 6.19 -4.19 3.50
N ALA A 112 6.08 -4.20 2.15
CA ALA A 112 5.46 -3.13 1.38
C ALA A 112 3.94 -3.32 1.17
N LEU A 113 3.40 -4.52 1.44
CA LEU A 113 2.01 -4.81 1.13
C LEU A 113 1.02 -4.05 2.02
N ASN A 114 0.19 -3.20 1.41
CA ASN A 114 -0.91 -2.53 2.09
C ASN A 114 -2.05 -2.21 1.09
N CYS A 115 -3.02 -3.09 0.96
CA CYS A 115 -4.18 -2.87 0.08
C CYS A 115 -5.11 -1.75 0.59
N TYR A 116 -4.96 -1.32 1.85
CA TYR A 116 -5.71 -0.20 2.44
C TYR A 116 -4.96 1.13 2.41
N ASP A 117 -3.78 1.19 1.78
CA ASP A 117 -3.07 2.46 1.61
C ASP A 117 -3.91 3.47 0.82
N GLN A 118 -3.82 4.73 1.20
CA GLN A 118 -4.55 5.83 0.57
C GLN A 118 -3.61 7.00 0.26
N HIS A 119 -4.04 7.87 -0.64
CA HIS A 119 -3.31 9.09 -0.95
C HIS A 119 -3.30 10.05 0.25
N GLY A 120 -2.17 10.72 0.47
CA GLY A 120 -1.96 11.65 1.58
C GLY A 120 -1.47 10.99 2.86
N GLU A 121 -1.48 11.73 3.95
CA GLU A 121 -1.03 11.27 5.27
C GLU A 121 -2.05 10.32 5.91
N THR A 122 -1.72 9.05 6.01
CA THR A 122 -2.65 8.03 6.54
C THR A 122 -2.46 7.75 8.02
N GLY A 123 -1.23 7.91 8.54
CA GLY A 123 -0.87 7.55 9.92
C GLY A 123 -0.71 6.05 10.15
N TYR A 124 -0.80 5.24 9.10
CA TYR A 124 -0.53 3.80 9.11
C TYR A 124 0.30 3.38 7.89
N TYR A 125 1.08 2.35 8.05
CA TYR A 125 2.15 1.96 7.14
C TYR A 125 2.12 0.46 6.83
N PRO A 126 2.73 0.01 5.68
CA PRO A 126 3.50 0.80 4.73
C PRO A 126 2.65 1.81 3.98
N HIS A 127 3.27 2.91 3.53
CA HIS A 127 2.63 3.97 2.76
C HIS A 127 3.48 4.31 1.53
N ALA A 128 2.82 4.40 0.37
CA ALA A 128 3.44 4.80 -0.89
C ALA A 128 3.00 6.20 -1.29
N SER A 129 3.97 7.04 -1.64
CA SER A 129 3.75 8.38 -2.19
C SER A 129 4.67 8.63 -3.38
N ALA A 130 4.32 9.56 -4.24
CA ALA A 130 5.14 9.93 -5.37
C ALA A 130 5.11 11.45 -5.59
N ASN A 131 6.19 11.98 -6.21
CA ASN A 131 6.23 13.38 -6.61
C ASN A 131 5.38 13.67 -7.85
N VAL A 132 5.00 12.62 -8.61
CA VAL A 132 4.14 12.73 -9.78
C VAL A 132 3.29 11.46 -9.94
N GLU A 133 2.05 11.66 -10.33
CA GLU A 133 1.08 10.63 -10.72
C GLU A 133 0.42 11.06 -12.02
N THR A 134 0.20 10.12 -12.95
CA THR A 134 -0.33 10.46 -14.27
C THR A 134 -1.68 11.14 -14.14
N ARG A 135 -1.75 12.41 -14.53
CA ARG A 135 -2.93 13.29 -14.51
C ARG A 135 -3.62 13.42 -13.14
N GLY A 136 -2.99 12.94 -12.06
CA GLY A 136 -3.63 12.86 -10.73
C GLY A 136 -4.80 11.87 -10.66
N GLU A 137 -4.91 10.94 -11.59
CA GLU A 137 -5.98 9.94 -11.63
C GLU A 137 -5.69 8.80 -10.64
N ALA A 138 -6.70 8.39 -9.88
CA ALA A 138 -6.59 7.33 -8.87
C ALA A 138 -6.00 6.03 -9.42
N VAL A 139 -6.31 5.69 -10.68
CA VAL A 139 -5.81 4.49 -11.36
C VAL A 139 -4.29 4.48 -11.56
N PHE A 140 -3.63 5.64 -11.48
CA PHE A 140 -2.18 5.78 -11.63
C PHE A 140 -1.49 6.28 -10.35
N ALA A 141 -2.17 6.22 -9.23
CA ALA A 141 -1.65 6.66 -7.93
C ALA A 141 -0.54 5.74 -7.39
N ALA A 142 0.37 6.29 -6.59
CA ALA A 142 1.50 5.56 -5.99
C ALA A 142 1.05 4.37 -5.12
N ARG A 143 -0.07 4.51 -4.40
CA ARG A 143 -0.63 3.45 -3.56
C ARG A 143 -0.90 2.14 -4.32
N ASN A 144 -1.17 2.22 -5.63
CA ASN A 144 -1.44 1.05 -6.46
C ASN A 144 -0.21 0.14 -6.58
N ALA A 145 0.99 0.70 -6.37
CA ALA A 145 2.23 -0.07 -6.43
C ALA A 145 2.45 -0.99 -5.22
N ILE A 146 1.60 -0.92 -4.19
CA ILE A 146 1.70 -1.74 -2.96
C ILE A 146 0.38 -2.41 -2.57
N ASP A 147 -0.62 -2.38 -3.42
CA ASP A 147 -1.96 -2.92 -3.14
C ASP A 147 -2.06 -4.46 -3.24
N GLY A 148 -1.02 -5.13 -3.76
CA GLY A 148 -0.96 -6.58 -3.93
C GLY A 148 -1.67 -7.11 -5.18
N ILE A 149 -2.14 -6.24 -6.08
CA ILE A 149 -2.85 -6.64 -7.30
C ILE A 149 -1.86 -6.72 -8.47
N PHE A 150 -1.52 -7.93 -8.87
CA PHE A 150 -0.60 -8.20 -9.98
C PHE A 150 -1.31 -8.39 -11.32
N ALA A 151 -2.61 -8.64 -11.32
CA ALA A 151 -3.38 -8.88 -12.52
C ALA A 151 -3.62 -7.57 -13.28
N ASN A 152 -3.17 -7.54 -14.53
CA ASN A 152 -3.36 -6.45 -15.47
C ASN A 152 -3.94 -7.03 -16.75
N SER A 153 -5.25 -7.28 -16.79
CA SER A 153 -5.87 -8.00 -17.90
C SER A 153 -6.48 -7.09 -18.97
N SER A 154 -6.70 -5.81 -18.66
CA SER A 154 -7.33 -4.86 -19.57
C SER A 154 -6.84 -3.44 -19.34
N HIS A 155 -7.32 -2.50 -20.14
CA HIS A 155 -7.11 -1.07 -19.95
C HIS A 155 -8.46 -0.39 -19.81
N GLY A 156 -8.67 0.29 -18.68
CA GLY A 156 -9.93 1.02 -18.39
C GLY A 156 -10.91 0.26 -17.51
N GLU A 157 -10.69 -1.03 -17.23
CA GLU A 157 -11.52 -1.83 -16.33
C GLU A 157 -10.66 -2.53 -15.28
N TYR A 158 -11.17 -2.55 -14.04
CA TYR A 158 -10.49 -3.25 -12.94
C TYR A 158 -10.28 -4.75 -13.25
N PRO A 159 -9.10 -5.32 -12.95
CA PRO A 159 -7.90 -4.70 -12.42
C PRO A 159 -6.97 -4.20 -13.55
N TYR A 160 -6.54 -2.95 -13.50
CA TYR A 160 -5.56 -2.40 -14.45
C TYR A 160 -4.71 -1.26 -13.86
N GLN A 161 -4.88 -0.99 -12.59
CA GLN A 161 -4.20 0.08 -11.86
C GLN A 161 -2.68 -0.16 -11.78
N SER A 162 -1.94 0.93 -11.70
CA SER A 162 -0.48 0.95 -11.60
C SER A 162 -0.04 2.33 -11.12
N TRP A 163 1.22 2.51 -10.76
CA TRP A 163 1.79 3.85 -10.66
C TRP A 163 2.28 4.31 -12.02
N GLY A 164 1.74 5.45 -12.48
CA GLY A 164 2.09 6.06 -13.75
C GLY A 164 2.83 7.37 -13.56
N ILE A 165 3.97 7.55 -14.23
CA ILE A 165 4.91 8.66 -14.03
C ILE A 165 4.63 9.93 -14.86
N ASN A 166 3.52 9.99 -15.58
CA ASN A 166 3.16 11.14 -16.44
C ASN A 166 4.29 11.62 -17.39
N ARG A 167 5.17 10.72 -17.81
CA ARG A 167 6.39 11.00 -18.61
C ARG A 167 7.40 11.93 -17.93
N ASP A 168 7.34 12.08 -16.63
CA ASP A 168 8.31 12.90 -15.90
C ASP A 168 9.62 12.12 -15.71
N PRO A 169 10.75 12.60 -16.28
CA PRO A 169 12.04 11.93 -16.11
C PRO A 169 12.57 11.98 -14.68
N ASN A 170 12.02 12.86 -13.84
CA ASN A 170 12.36 13.01 -12.41
C ASN A 170 11.35 12.31 -11.50
N ALA A 171 10.51 11.45 -12.06
CA ALA A 171 9.54 10.69 -11.27
C ALA A 171 10.25 9.87 -10.19
N ALA A 172 9.69 9.93 -8.98
CA ALA A 172 10.19 9.21 -7.81
C ALA A 172 9.01 8.72 -6.96
N LEU A 173 9.06 7.44 -6.59
CA LEU A 173 8.13 6.82 -5.66
C LEU A 173 8.84 6.58 -4.34
N THR A 174 8.25 7.06 -3.26
CA THR A 174 8.71 6.81 -1.89
C THR A 174 7.84 5.74 -1.26
N LEU A 175 8.49 4.73 -0.69
CA LEU A 175 7.86 3.74 0.17
C LEU A 175 8.35 3.97 1.59
N ASP A 176 7.43 4.36 2.47
CA ASP A 176 7.68 4.57 3.90
C ASP A 176 7.11 3.39 4.70
N PHE A 177 7.91 2.81 5.57
CA PHE A 177 7.50 1.72 6.46
C PHE A 177 6.97 2.22 7.81
N GLY A 178 7.10 3.51 8.11
CA GLY A 178 6.72 4.14 9.39
C GLY A 178 7.58 3.71 10.59
N ARG A 179 8.46 2.74 10.38
CA ARG A 179 9.35 2.14 11.37
C ARG A 179 10.61 1.59 10.70
N GLU A 180 11.56 1.19 11.51
CA GLU A 180 12.76 0.52 11.02
C GLU A 180 12.45 -0.96 10.68
N VAL A 181 12.91 -1.39 9.51
CA VAL A 181 12.77 -2.76 8.99
C VAL A 181 14.12 -3.25 8.46
N LEU A 182 14.30 -4.57 8.40
CA LEU A 182 15.48 -5.21 7.82
C LEU A 182 15.09 -5.81 6.46
N LEU A 183 15.56 -5.20 5.36
CA LEU A 183 15.29 -5.64 3.99
C LEU A 183 16.47 -6.40 3.41
N ASP A 184 16.19 -7.44 2.61
CA ASP A 184 17.18 -8.24 1.90
C ASP A 184 16.84 -8.53 0.43
N GLU A 185 15.62 -8.14 -0.03
CA GLU A 185 15.19 -8.34 -1.41
C GLU A 185 14.13 -7.30 -1.79
N LEU A 186 14.21 -6.80 -3.01
CA LEU A 186 13.12 -6.09 -3.68
C LEU A 186 12.60 -6.93 -4.84
N ARG A 187 11.32 -6.79 -5.15
CA ARG A 187 10.74 -7.31 -6.40
C ARG A 187 10.01 -6.20 -7.11
N ILE A 188 10.36 -6.00 -8.36
CA ILE A 188 9.74 -5.00 -9.24
C ILE A 188 8.90 -5.71 -10.28
N THR A 189 7.63 -5.35 -10.36
CA THR A 189 6.72 -5.82 -11.40
C THR A 189 6.28 -4.64 -12.22
N GLU A 190 6.76 -4.58 -13.47
CA GLU A 190 6.35 -3.56 -14.42
C GLU A 190 5.08 -3.98 -15.15
N ARG A 191 4.35 -3.04 -15.65
CA ARG A 191 3.19 -3.35 -16.46
C ARG A 191 3.56 -4.05 -17.75
N ALA A 192 4.48 -3.48 -18.56
CA ALA A 192 5.15 -4.03 -19.74
C ALA A 192 4.22 -4.76 -20.74
N ASP A 193 2.95 -4.35 -20.86
CA ASP A 193 1.92 -4.90 -21.75
C ASP A 193 1.15 -3.80 -22.47
N PHE A 194 0.54 -4.15 -23.61
CA PHE A 194 -0.27 -3.20 -24.36
C PHE A 194 -1.47 -2.67 -23.54
N PRO A 195 -1.73 -1.35 -23.56
CA PRO A 195 -1.03 -0.27 -24.29
C PRO A 195 0.20 0.30 -23.55
N HIS A 196 0.62 -0.28 -22.43
CA HIS A 196 1.80 0.07 -21.64
C HIS A 196 2.94 -0.90 -21.91
N ASP A 197 3.24 -1.15 -23.18
CA ASP A 197 4.21 -2.16 -23.62
C ASP A 197 5.66 -1.70 -23.57
N ASN A 198 5.94 -0.51 -23.03
CA ASN A 198 7.27 -0.07 -22.67
C ASN A 198 7.60 -0.47 -21.22
N TYR A 199 8.86 -0.31 -20.83
CA TYR A 199 9.40 -0.69 -19.53
C TYR A 199 10.63 0.17 -19.21
N TRP A 200 11.10 0.12 -17.98
CA TRP A 200 12.38 0.69 -17.59
C TRP A 200 13.48 -0.37 -17.73
N VAL A 201 14.59 0.00 -18.36
CA VAL A 201 15.77 -0.88 -18.45
C VAL A 201 16.62 -0.80 -17.19
N ARG A 202 16.42 0.26 -16.39
CA ARG A 202 17.17 0.52 -15.17
C ARG A 202 16.41 1.50 -14.28
N ALA A 203 16.56 1.30 -12.99
CA ALA A 203 16.08 2.22 -11.97
C ALA A 203 17.11 2.32 -10.85
N THR A 204 16.98 3.32 -9.97
CA THR A 204 17.80 3.46 -8.77
C THR A 204 16.89 3.39 -7.54
N VAL A 205 17.25 2.58 -6.56
CA VAL A 205 16.66 2.59 -5.23
C VAL A 205 17.64 3.25 -4.27
N THR A 206 17.18 4.30 -3.59
CA THR A 206 17.92 4.96 -2.51
C THR A 206 17.24 4.64 -1.19
N PHE A 207 17.99 4.11 -0.24
CA PHE A 207 17.49 3.73 1.08
C PHE A 207 17.70 4.85 2.10
N SER A 208 16.90 4.85 3.16
CA SER A 208 16.99 5.84 4.23
C SER A 208 18.29 5.81 5.04
N ASP A 209 19.11 4.76 4.91
CA ASP A 209 20.47 4.67 5.46
C ASP A 209 21.51 5.45 4.62
N GLY A 210 21.09 6.08 3.51
CA GLY A 210 21.92 6.81 2.58
C GLY A 210 22.57 5.95 1.49
N SER A 211 22.42 4.65 1.54
CA SER A 211 22.92 3.75 0.49
C SER A 211 22.00 3.74 -0.72
N SER A 212 22.53 3.35 -1.88
CA SER A 212 21.78 3.21 -3.11
C SER A 212 22.10 1.93 -3.85
N LEU A 213 21.17 1.48 -4.67
CA LEU A 213 21.28 0.31 -5.50
C LEU A 213 20.75 0.63 -6.89
N GLU A 214 21.58 0.45 -7.91
CA GLU A 214 21.14 0.48 -9.30
C GLU A 214 20.60 -0.90 -9.68
N ILE A 215 19.37 -0.95 -10.19
CA ILE A 215 18.68 -2.19 -10.52
C ILE A 215 18.47 -2.27 -12.03
N PRO A 216 19.08 -3.27 -12.71
CA PRO A 216 18.74 -3.57 -14.10
C PRO A 216 17.39 -4.27 -14.18
N LEU A 217 16.58 -3.89 -15.17
CA LEU A 217 15.26 -4.44 -15.42
C LEU A 217 15.15 -4.94 -16.85
N VAL A 218 14.29 -5.91 -17.08
CA VAL A 218 13.98 -6.46 -18.41
C VAL A 218 12.48 -6.37 -18.67
N LYS A 219 12.08 -6.36 -19.94
CA LYS A 219 10.68 -6.34 -20.31
C LYS A 219 9.95 -7.58 -19.78
N SER A 220 9.23 -7.43 -18.68
CA SER A 220 8.51 -8.52 -18.02
C SER A 220 7.33 -8.02 -17.20
N ARG A 221 6.20 -8.73 -17.29
CA ARG A 221 5.05 -8.55 -16.41
C ARG A 221 5.14 -9.41 -15.13
N LYS A 222 6.24 -10.15 -14.97
CA LYS A 222 6.47 -10.98 -13.79
C LYS A 222 7.38 -10.25 -12.81
N PRO A 223 7.28 -10.53 -11.50
CA PRO A 223 8.19 -9.98 -10.51
C PRO A 223 9.66 -10.27 -10.86
N GLN A 224 10.50 -9.24 -10.81
CA GLN A 224 11.94 -9.30 -11.02
C GLN A 224 12.61 -9.13 -9.67
N SER A 225 13.26 -10.19 -9.17
CA SER A 225 13.88 -10.20 -7.84
C SER A 225 15.28 -9.61 -7.87
N ILE A 226 15.55 -8.72 -6.93
CA ILE A 226 16.83 -8.07 -6.69
C ILE A 226 17.21 -8.32 -5.23
N THR A 227 18.19 -9.18 -5.01
CA THR A 227 18.70 -9.51 -3.67
C THR A 227 19.92 -8.68 -3.32
N PHE A 228 20.09 -8.33 -2.06
CA PHE A 228 21.20 -7.55 -1.53
C PHE A 228 21.49 -7.91 -0.07
N GLU A 229 22.64 -7.49 0.44
CA GLU A 229 22.97 -7.64 1.86
C GLU A 229 21.91 -6.94 2.73
N PRO A 230 21.47 -7.56 3.82
CA PRO A 230 20.41 -7.02 4.67
C PRO A 230 20.69 -5.60 5.12
N ARG A 231 19.70 -4.70 5.01
CA ARG A 231 19.80 -3.28 5.35
C ARG A 231 18.71 -2.87 6.32
N ARG A 232 19.09 -2.13 7.37
CA ARG A 232 18.14 -1.50 8.29
C ARG A 232 17.71 -0.16 7.71
N VAL A 233 16.44 -0.03 7.40
CA VAL A 233 15.89 1.16 6.73
C VAL A 233 14.50 1.51 7.26
N ARG A 234 14.09 2.78 7.13
CA ARG A 234 12.75 3.26 7.43
C ARG A 234 11.93 3.52 6.16
N SER A 235 12.63 3.81 5.07
CA SER A 235 12.00 4.09 3.78
C SER A 235 12.97 3.80 2.65
N LEU A 236 12.43 3.76 1.44
CA LEU A 236 13.21 3.75 0.21
C LEU A 236 12.55 4.66 -0.84
N VAL A 237 13.36 5.10 -1.81
CA VAL A 237 12.91 5.88 -2.97
C VAL A 237 13.32 5.17 -4.24
N LEU A 238 12.36 4.83 -5.09
CA LEU A 238 12.57 4.35 -6.45
C LEU A 238 12.58 5.54 -7.40
N SER A 239 13.71 5.77 -8.10
CA SER A 239 13.92 6.94 -8.95
C SER A 239 14.87 6.65 -10.11
N HIS A 240 15.25 7.68 -10.89
CA HIS A 240 16.14 7.54 -12.07
C HIS A 240 15.69 6.40 -13.00
N LEU A 241 14.43 6.45 -13.38
CA LEU A 241 13.74 5.45 -14.19
C LEU A 241 14.15 5.61 -15.66
N ILE A 242 15.07 4.79 -16.14
CA ILE A 242 15.56 4.85 -17.52
C ILE A 242 14.67 3.99 -18.40
N GLN A 243 13.92 4.65 -19.27
CA GLN A 243 12.98 4.01 -20.18
C GLN A 243 13.71 3.32 -21.34
N ALA A 244 13.19 2.16 -21.76
CA ALA A 244 13.63 1.51 -22.98
C ALA A 244 13.26 2.32 -24.25
N GLU A 245 14.05 2.19 -25.29
CA GLU A 245 13.67 2.71 -26.61
C GLU A 245 12.45 1.96 -27.14
N GLY A 246 11.47 2.69 -27.66
CA GLY A 246 10.26 2.08 -28.22
C GLY A 246 9.15 3.10 -28.50
N PRO A 247 8.10 2.68 -29.21
CA PRO A 247 7.02 3.59 -29.62
C PRO A 247 6.10 4.01 -28.46
N SER A 248 5.97 3.19 -27.43
CA SER A 248 5.12 3.51 -26.28
C SER A 248 5.88 4.38 -25.27
N PRO A 249 5.34 5.55 -24.88
CA PRO A 249 6.00 6.43 -23.92
C PRO A 249 5.48 6.24 -22.48
N PHE A 250 4.86 5.10 -22.16
CA PHE A 250 4.10 4.92 -20.90
C PHE A 250 4.52 3.67 -20.13
N PRO A 251 5.80 3.54 -19.71
CA PRO A 251 6.13 2.53 -18.71
C PRO A 251 5.39 2.83 -17.41
N ALA A 252 4.99 1.79 -16.69
CA ALA A 252 4.27 1.90 -15.45
C ALA A 252 4.66 0.78 -14.48
N LEU A 253 4.57 1.05 -13.17
CA LEU A 253 4.86 0.10 -12.10
C LEU A 253 3.56 -0.56 -11.63
N THR A 254 3.47 -1.86 -11.79
CA THR A 254 2.36 -2.64 -11.22
C THR A 254 2.55 -2.84 -9.73
N GLN A 255 3.72 -3.37 -9.31
CA GLN A 255 4.00 -3.60 -7.89
C GLN A 255 5.48 -3.39 -7.56
N ILE A 256 5.74 -2.87 -6.36
CA ILE A 256 7.02 -2.94 -5.67
C ILE A 256 6.83 -3.75 -4.38
N GLU A 257 7.57 -4.84 -4.26
CA GLU A 257 7.61 -5.62 -3.03
C GLU A 257 8.94 -5.38 -2.32
N ALA A 258 8.90 -5.26 -1.01
CA ALA A 258 10.07 -5.12 -0.15
C ALA A 258 10.09 -6.28 0.85
N TRP A 259 10.92 -7.28 0.58
CA TRP A 259 10.99 -8.49 1.37
C TRP A 259 12.02 -8.37 2.48
N GLY A 260 11.62 -8.77 3.67
CA GLY A 260 12.46 -8.66 4.85
C GLY A 260 11.75 -9.05 6.13
N ARG A 261 12.24 -8.52 7.23
CA ARG A 261 11.74 -8.81 8.59
C ARG A 261 11.55 -7.52 9.37
N GLU A 262 10.70 -7.57 10.38
CA GLU A 262 10.69 -6.50 11.40
C GLU A 262 12.02 -6.49 12.15
N CYS A 263 12.47 -5.27 12.49
CA CYS A 263 13.56 -5.12 13.44
C CYS A 263 12.99 -5.39 14.84
N THR A 264 13.08 -6.62 15.31
CA THR A 264 12.82 -6.92 16.71
C THR A 264 13.93 -6.29 17.54
N GLY A 265 13.56 -5.53 18.58
CA GLY A 265 14.52 -4.81 19.43
C GLY A 265 15.34 -5.73 20.33
N GLU A 266 16.04 -6.70 19.77
CA GLU A 266 17.15 -7.35 20.43
C GLU A 266 18.35 -6.41 20.30
N ALA A 267 18.66 -5.71 21.38
CA ALA A 267 19.95 -5.09 21.57
C ALA A 267 21.01 -6.20 21.32
N GLU A 268 21.89 -5.94 20.35
CA GLU A 268 23.12 -6.72 20.23
C GLU A 268 23.80 -6.74 21.58
N GLY A 269 23.82 -7.90 22.24
CA GLY A 269 24.58 -8.18 23.45
C GLY A 269 26.02 -8.53 23.13
#